data_b2a971a5de253dc8fc3228d51d647c7f
#
_entry.id   b2a971a5de253dc8fc3228d51d647c7f
#
_cell.length_a   1.000
_cell.length_b   1.000
_cell.length_c   1.000
_cell.angle_alpha   90.00
_cell.angle_beta   90.00
_cell.angle_gamma   90.00
#
_symmetry.space_group_name_H-M   'P 1'
#
loop_
_entity.id
_entity.type
_entity.pdbx_description
1 polymer ?
#
loop_
_entity_poly.entity_id
_entity_poly.type
_entity_poly.pdbx_seq_one_letter_code
_entity_poly.pdbx_strand_id
1 'polypeptide(L)'
;VKSGQNPARILLLRSDEITGPYTRIEAFDKSMETIEEGKYEAATAVKLEDGRWCLFLDYYGVPGAGQGYVPFVADSLASGNFVRSDAAFSFPYGFKHGTILKISMEEYQRIKDHDWSDKGWQ
;
A
#
# COMPACT_ATOMS: atom_id res chain seq x y z
N VAL A 1 2.35 -7.15 6.68
CA VAL A 1 2.24 -6.75 8.11
C VAL A 1 3.40 -5.89 8.53
N LYS A 2 3.21 -5.05 9.54
CA LYS A 2 4.27 -4.26 10.19
C LYS A 2 4.88 -5.09 11.31
N SER A 3 6.23 -5.18 11.36
CA SER A 3 6.90 -5.86 12.47
C SER A 3 6.81 -5.03 13.75
N GLY A 4 6.79 -5.72 14.90
CA GLY A 4 6.87 -5.06 16.22
C GLY A 4 8.29 -4.63 16.63
N GLN A 5 9.29 -4.77 15.74
CA GLN A 5 10.67 -4.40 16.00
C GLN A 5 10.90 -2.88 15.87
N ASN A 6 11.97 -2.39 16.44
CA ASN A 6 12.41 -0.99 16.26
C ASN A 6 13.78 -0.97 15.57
N PRO A 7 13.89 -0.40 14.34
CA PRO A 7 12.82 0.21 13.56
C PRO A 7 11.81 -0.82 13.05
N ALA A 8 10.54 -0.41 12.98
CA ALA A 8 9.49 -1.25 12.40
C ALA A 8 9.70 -1.44 10.90
N ARG A 9 9.45 -2.65 10.41
CA ARG A 9 9.56 -3.00 9.00
C ARG A 9 8.25 -3.56 8.49
N ILE A 10 7.94 -3.34 7.21
CA ILE A 10 6.88 -4.05 6.53
C ILE A 10 7.40 -5.44 6.15
N LEU A 11 6.60 -6.45 6.42
CA LEU A 11 6.88 -7.84 6.07
C LEU A 11 5.80 -8.34 5.12
N LEU A 12 6.19 -9.06 4.10
CA LEU A 12 5.28 -9.82 3.26
C LEU A 12 5.29 -11.29 3.70
N LEU A 13 4.14 -11.77 4.08
CA LEU A 13 3.95 -13.15 4.54
C LEU A 13 3.01 -13.89 3.59
N ARG A 14 3.27 -15.16 3.41
CA ARG A 14 2.42 -16.08 2.64
C ARG A 14 1.96 -17.24 3.52
N SER A 15 0.72 -17.68 3.30
CA SER A 15 0.17 -18.93 3.82
C SER A 15 -0.82 -19.49 2.81
N ASP A 16 -0.99 -20.80 2.78
CA ASP A 16 -2.04 -21.47 2.02
C ASP A 16 -3.36 -21.54 2.83
N GLU A 17 -3.29 -21.33 4.16
CA GLU A 17 -4.43 -21.32 5.06
C GLU A 17 -4.49 -19.99 5.84
N ILE A 18 -5.71 -19.51 6.14
CA ILE A 18 -5.91 -18.26 6.90
C ILE A 18 -5.28 -18.33 8.30
N THR A 19 -5.28 -19.50 8.90
CA THR A 19 -4.72 -19.75 10.23
C THR A 19 -3.22 -19.98 10.23
N GLY A 20 -2.57 -19.99 9.04
CA GLY A 20 -1.15 -20.30 8.90
C GLY A 20 -0.86 -21.80 8.74
N PRO A 21 0.40 -22.19 8.80
CA PRO A 21 1.55 -21.37 9.16
C PRO A 21 1.90 -20.32 8.10
N TYR A 22 2.47 -19.20 8.56
CA TYR A 22 2.89 -18.10 7.67
C TYR A 22 4.39 -18.15 7.42
N THR A 23 4.76 -18.05 6.15
CA THR A 23 6.15 -18.00 5.70
C THR A 23 6.49 -16.62 5.18
N ARG A 24 7.65 -16.10 5.58
CA ARG A 24 8.16 -14.79 5.12
C ARG A 24 8.67 -14.88 3.70
N ILE A 25 8.37 -13.88 2.89
CA ILE A 25 8.89 -13.75 1.52
C ILE A 25 10.13 -12.85 1.57
N GLU A 26 11.30 -13.49 1.65
CA GLU A 26 12.60 -12.79 1.80
C GLU A 26 12.96 -11.90 0.59
N ALA A 27 12.48 -12.22 -0.60
CA ALA A 27 12.67 -11.37 -1.77
C ALA A 27 12.04 -9.98 -1.58
N PHE A 28 10.92 -9.89 -0.85
CA PHE A 28 10.31 -8.62 -0.48
C PHE A 28 11.21 -7.80 0.44
N ASP A 29 11.84 -8.44 1.41
CA ASP A 29 12.76 -7.77 2.32
C ASP A 29 13.93 -7.17 1.56
N LYS A 30 14.52 -7.94 0.63
CA LYS A 30 15.62 -7.47 -0.23
C LYS A 30 15.18 -6.30 -1.13
N SER A 31 13.99 -6.36 -1.70
CA SER A 31 13.44 -5.24 -2.47
C SER A 31 13.33 -3.98 -1.63
N MET A 32 12.77 -4.08 -0.42
CA MET A 32 12.60 -2.94 0.48
C MET A 32 13.92 -2.35 0.99
N GLU A 33 14.96 -3.16 1.16
CA GLU A 33 16.30 -2.70 1.55
C GLU A 33 16.95 -1.82 0.48
N THR A 34 16.60 -2.01 -0.79
CA THR A 34 17.16 -1.23 -1.91
C THR A 34 16.44 0.11 -2.14
N ILE A 35 15.27 0.32 -1.51
CA ILE A 35 14.36 1.40 -1.86
C ILE A 35 14.49 2.64 -0.98
N GLU A 36 15.28 2.72 -0.03
CA GLU A 36 15.54 3.77 0.95
C GLU A 36 15.39 3.25 2.39
N GLU A 37 16.21 3.78 3.27
CA GLU A 37 16.00 3.69 4.72
C GLU A 37 14.75 4.48 5.10
N GLY A 38 13.58 3.91 4.84
CA GLY A 38 12.31 4.53 5.14
C GLY A 38 11.53 3.72 6.17
N LYS A 39 10.77 4.42 6.97
CA LYS A 39 9.78 3.81 7.84
C LYS A 39 8.46 3.79 7.09
N TYR A 40 7.98 2.59 6.83
CA TYR A 40 6.72 2.36 6.13
C TYR A 40 5.71 1.67 7.02
N GLU A 41 4.43 1.98 6.82
CA GLU A 41 3.31 1.35 7.49
C GLU A 41 2.04 1.33 6.63
N ALA A 42 0.90 0.97 7.23
CA ALA A 42 -0.43 1.05 6.63
C ALA A 42 -0.53 0.48 5.21
N ALA A 43 -0.02 -0.74 5.02
CA ALA A 43 0.00 -1.40 3.73
C ALA A 43 -1.41 -1.68 3.20
N THR A 44 -1.68 -1.27 1.97
CA THR A 44 -2.84 -1.72 1.19
C THR A 44 -2.40 -2.16 -0.20
N ALA A 45 -3.03 -3.19 -0.73
CA ALA A 45 -2.66 -3.76 -2.03
C ALA A 45 -3.87 -3.87 -2.95
N VAL A 46 -3.65 -3.63 -4.23
CA VAL A 46 -4.65 -3.78 -5.27
C VAL A 46 -4.06 -4.45 -6.50
N LYS A 47 -4.84 -5.31 -7.15
CA LYS A 47 -4.48 -5.87 -8.44
C LYS A 47 -4.85 -4.88 -9.54
N LEU A 48 -3.87 -4.50 -10.36
CA LEU A 48 -4.05 -3.61 -11.50
C LEU A 48 -4.70 -4.35 -12.67
N GLU A 49 -5.22 -3.60 -13.65
CA GLU A 49 -5.89 -4.16 -14.81
C GLU A 49 -4.96 -4.95 -15.74
N ASP A 50 -3.69 -4.58 -15.78
CA ASP A 50 -2.65 -5.28 -16.52
C ASP A 50 -2.17 -6.58 -15.83
N GLY A 51 -2.77 -6.92 -14.67
CA GLY A 51 -2.48 -8.11 -13.90
C GLY A 51 -1.39 -7.97 -12.85
N ARG A 52 -0.64 -6.88 -12.86
CA ARG A 52 0.36 -6.57 -11.84
C ARG A 52 -0.31 -6.26 -10.49
N TRP A 53 0.47 -6.28 -9.45
CA TRP A 53 0.06 -5.86 -8.12
C TRP A 53 0.69 -4.52 -7.75
N CYS A 54 -0.09 -3.62 -7.19
CA CYS A 54 0.39 -2.41 -6.58
C CYS A 54 0.19 -2.47 -5.07
N LEU A 55 1.29 -2.23 -4.35
CA LEU A 55 1.32 -2.11 -2.90
C LEU A 55 1.55 -0.64 -2.57
N PHE A 56 0.64 -0.05 -1.81
CA PHE A 56 0.81 1.31 -1.29
C PHE A 56 1.22 1.23 0.17
N LEU A 57 2.27 1.96 0.50
CA LEU A 57 2.80 2.05 1.86
C LEU A 57 2.87 3.51 2.29
N ASP A 58 2.45 3.81 3.51
CA ASP A 58 2.69 5.11 4.12
C ASP A 58 4.16 5.26 4.48
N TYR A 59 4.75 6.33 3.96
CA TYR A 59 6.10 6.75 4.32
C TYR A 59 6.04 7.81 5.41
N TYR A 60 6.71 7.55 6.54
CA TYR A 60 6.78 8.48 7.68
C TYR A 60 8.21 8.68 8.21
N GLY A 61 9.20 8.35 7.43
CA GLY A 61 10.56 8.10 7.88
C GLY A 61 11.39 9.28 8.31
N VAL A 62 11.14 10.50 7.84
CA VAL A 62 12.01 11.65 8.12
C VAL A 62 11.18 12.86 8.53
N PRO A 63 11.45 13.47 9.70
CA PRO A 63 10.81 14.73 10.09
C PRO A 63 11.01 15.80 9.02
N GLY A 64 9.91 16.40 8.54
CA GLY A 64 9.94 17.44 7.50
C GLY A 64 9.98 16.94 6.06
N ALA A 65 10.19 15.65 5.80
CA ALA A 65 9.94 15.05 4.50
C ALA A 65 8.45 14.76 4.33
N GLY A 66 7.95 14.86 3.09
CA GLY A 66 6.55 14.59 2.79
C GLY A 66 6.12 13.21 3.28
N GLN A 67 5.01 13.17 4.00
CA GLN A 67 4.36 11.93 4.41
C GLN A 67 3.23 11.64 3.42
N GLY A 68 3.03 10.39 3.10
CA GLY A 68 1.95 9.97 2.23
C GLY A 68 2.19 8.59 1.63
N TYR A 69 1.26 8.16 0.79
CA TYR A 69 1.37 6.88 0.13
C TYR A 69 2.45 6.86 -0.94
N VAL A 70 3.28 5.83 -0.88
CA VAL A 70 4.29 5.50 -1.88
C VAL A 70 3.88 4.19 -2.56
N PRO A 71 3.76 4.17 -3.90
CA PRO A 71 3.38 2.99 -4.66
C PRO A 71 4.58 2.12 -4.99
N PHE A 72 4.40 0.81 -4.86
CA PHE A 72 5.34 -0.22 -5.27
C PHE A 72 4.64 -1.23 -6.15
N VAL A 73 5.22 -1.62 -7.27
CA VAL A 73 4.61 -2.54 -8.24
C VAL A 73 5.41 -3.81 -8.35
N ALA A 74 4.71 -4.93 -8.52
CA ALA A 74 5.29 -6.24 -8.82
C ALA A 74 4.39 -7.02 -9.77
N ASP A 75 4.97 -7.91 -10.57
CA ASP A 75 4.21 -8.80 -11.45
C ASP A 75 3.41 -9.83 -10.66
N SER A 76 3.87 -10.17 -9.45
CA SER A 76 3.23 -11.14 -8.58
C SER A 76 3.51 -10.82 -7.11
N LEU A 77 2.48 -10.95 -6.26
CA LEU A 77 2.68 -10.89 -4.79
C LEU A 77 3.67 -11.96 -4.31
N ALA A 78 3.59 -13.15 -4.89
CA ALA A 78 4.43 -14.26 -4.49
C ALA A 78 5.93 -14.07 -4.81
N SER A 79 6.25 -13.23 -5.80
CA SER A 79 7.64 -12.94 -6.15
C SER A 79 8.35 -12.11 -5.07
N GLY A 80 7.62 -11.24 -4.40
CA GLY A 80 8.18 -10.26 -3.48
C GLY A 80 9.03 -9.17 -4.13
N ASN A 81 9.20 -9.20 -5.45
CA ASN A 81 10.05 -8.27 -6.20
C ASN A 81 9.27 -7.00 -6.52
N PHE A 82 9.21 -6.09 -5.56
CA PHE A 82 8.54 -4.81 -5.70
C PHE A 82 9.51 -3.71 -6.13
N VAL A 83 9.02 -2.85 -7.03
CA VAL A 83 9.76 -1.68 -7.53
C VAL A 83 8.92 -0.43 -7.26
N ARG A 84 9.54 0.63 -6.77
CA ARG A 84 8.88 1.92 -6.57
C ARG A 84 8.38 2.49 -7.90
N SER A 85 7.16 3.03 -7.92
CA SER A 85 6.47 3.46 -9.15
C SER A 85 5.76 4.81 -8.99
N ASP A 86 6.44 5.82 -8.48
CA ASP A 86 5.87 7.15 -8.18
C ASP A 86 5.27 7.83 -9.40
N ALA A 87 5.88 7.64 -10.58
CA ALA A 87 5.45 8.30 -11.80
C ALA A 87 4.07 7.85 -12.32
N ALA A 88 3.58 6.70 -11.86
CA ALA A 88 2.32 6.13 -12.32
C ALA A 88 1.12 6.50 -11.43
N PHE A 89 1.36 7.09 -10.25
CA PHE A 89 0.32 7.35 -9.24
C PHE A 89 0.49 8.74 -8.63
N SER A 90 -0.64 9.37 -8.31
CA SER A 90 -0.68 10.65 -7.62
C SER A 90 -1.71 10.61 -6.51
N PHE A 91 -1.32 11.07 -5.34
CA PHE A 91 -2.20 11.22 -4.19
C PHE A 91 -2.16 12.67 -3.68
N PRO A 92 -3.24 13.17 -3.07
CA PRO A 92 -3.19 14.44 -2.35
C PRO A 92 -2.11 14.40 -1.27
N TYR A 93 -1.43 15.52 -1.07
CA TYR A 93 -0.42 15.65 -0.02
C TYR A 93 -1.00 15.30 1.36
N GLY A 94 -0.26 14.51 2.11
CA GLY A 94 -0.67 14.08 3.45
C GLY A 94 -1.70 12.94 3.47
N PHE A 95 -2.13 12.44 2.30
CA PHE A 95 -3.02 11.28 2.23
C PHE A 95 -2.31 10.03 2.74
N LYS A 96 -2.90 9.37 3.73
CA LYS A 96 -2.34 8.19 4.38
C LYS A 96 -3.42 7.31 5.03
N HIS A 97 -3.04 6.10 5.47
CA HIS A 97 -3.91 5.13 6.15
C HIS A 97 -5.19 4.79 5.38
N GLY A 98 -5.16 4.86 4.06
CA GLY A 98 -6.32 4.56 3.22
C GLY A 98 -6.44 3.08 2.86
N THR A 99 -7.58 2.76 2.25
CA THR A 99 -7.84 1.48 1.59
C THR A 99 -8.21 1.76 0.15
N ILE A 100 -7.73 0.91 -0.76
CA ILE A 100 -8.02 1.04 -2.19
C ILE A 100 -8.98 -0.07 -2.58
N LEU A 101 -10.11 0.33 -3.15
CA LEU A 101 -11.13 -0.57 -3.67
C LEU A 101 -11.34 -0.30 -5.16
N LYS A 102 -11.45 -1.36 -5.93
CA LYS A 102 -11.89 -1.25 -7.33
C LYS A 102 -13.41 -1.06 -7.34
N ILE A 103 -13.85 -0.01 -8.01
CA ILE A 103 -15.27 0.28 -8.19
C ILE A 103 -15.59 0.42 -9.68
N SER A 104 -16.85 0.22 -10.04
CA SER A 104 -17.35 0.49 -11.38
C SER A 104 -17.53 1.99 -11.63
N MET A 105 -17.66 2.40 -12.89
CA MET A 105 -17.99 3.78 -13.25
C MET A 105 -19.37 4.21 -12.70
N GLU A 106 -20.31 3.30 -12.61
CA GLU A 106 -21.62 3.56 -12.02
C GLU A 106 -21.52 3.84 -10.53
N GLU A 107 -20.74 3.02 -9.79
CA GLU A 107 -20.49 3.26 -8.36
C GLU A 107 -19.74 4.57 -8.13
N TYR A 108 -18.73 4.86 -8.96
CA TYR A 108 -18.02 6.14 -8.90
C TYR A 108 -18.98 7.32 -9.09
N GLN A 109 -19.87 7.27 -10.09
CA GLN A 109 -20.83 8.34 -10.35
C GLN A 109 -21.80 8.51 -9.17
N ARG A 110 -22.31 7.42 -8.61
CA ARG A 110 -23.17 7.47 -7.40
C ARG A 110 -22.47 8.11 -6.21
N ILE A 111 -21.19 7.79 -5.99
CA ILE A 111 -20.39 8.39 -4.91
C ILE A 111 -20.18 9.87 -5.15
N LYS A 112 -19.86 10.24 -6.40
CA LYS A 112 -19.60 11.62 -6.79
C LYS A 112 -20.85 12.52 -6.66
N ASP A 113 -22.01 11.99 -7.06
CA ASP A 113 -23.27 12.73 -7.06
C ASP A 113 -24.00 12.71 -5.70
N HIS A 114 -23.50 11.90 -4.76
CA HIS A 114 -24.09 11.81 -3.43
C HIS A 114 -23.89 13.10 -2.65
N ASP A 115 -24.98 13.63 -2.08
CA ASP A 115 -24.90 14.72 -1.13
C ASP A 115 -24.39 14.23 0.24
N TRP A 116 -23.18 14.61 0.59
CA TRP A 116 -22.53 14.25 1.85
C TRP A 116 -22.81 15.23 2.99
N SER A 117 -23.56 16.31 2.74
CA SER A 117 -23.81 17.39 3.72
C SER A 117 -24.54 16.89 4.97
N ASP A 118 -25.41 15.87 4.86
CA ASP A 118 -26.21 15.34 5.96
C ASP A 118 -25.44 14.40 6.91
N LYS A 119 -24.20 14.05 6.62
CA LYS A 119 -23.47 12.98 7.33
C LYS A 119 -22.54 13.46 8.45
N GLY A 120 -22.52 14.74 8.76
CA GLY A 120 -21.78 15.28 9.91
C GLY A 120 -20.26 15.04 9.87
N TRP A 121 -19.69 14.78 8.71
CA TRP A 121 -18.25 14.73 8.51
C TRP A 121 -17.71 16.16 8.43
N GLN A 122 -17.37 16.72 9.57
CA GLN A 122 -16.62 17.96 9.71
C GLN A 122 -15.16 17.64 10.05
#